data_47895de595f1645ce7e2ee7e1be31e85
#
_entry.id   47895de595f1645ce7e2ee7e1be31e85
#
_cell.length_a   1.000
_cell.length_b   1.000
_cell.length_c   1.000
_cell.angle_alpha   90.00
_cell.angle_beta   90.00
_cell.angle_gamma   90.00
#
_symmetry.space_group_name_H-M   'P 1'
#
loop_
_entity.id
_entity.type
_entity.pdbx_description
1 polymer ?
#
loop_
_entity_poly.entity_id
_entity_poly.type
_entity_poly.pdbx_seq_one_letter_code
_entity_poly.pdbx_strand_id
1 'polypeptide(L)'
;MLVYSSYLVLGPAGGVQQVIDSIAKWMGQRSKGFVDPAALARGLPKKRLRDGSTAVSRATKYVEGGPHYPFQFSAELSHRDDQVAGRRWTTGIGLRQVNADAPVECTFLLKTDEASARVLAPIQVTRPRIVLDVVNQCNPLNGTVGTRVKQLDESSAAAFLAEVERVDRSHPIVVISALRDGSYLVQPERLRQLLVGIADVVLIPASVNTFEIEKVLGRRYGAWGGAVNVLSRFKARNPGGCCDNSLYMPDRLRDLAEAGVNLDSEILSAVTHQTNVPTSWRHISMDVVAQAILRGELEDAISQAKQSDGGTGYLPLLESAMDQLSEKDKIIEGLREDVQERDDHILELDSSVQGLKFSLAGRRQAVVNSDDDELHAVLPIREGVSALLTGEPTLEQSLTVIRTLFPERIVVLDSALESARESEAFRFGRKGFDLLWKLASGYWPAVANGGGDAEGRKVFGQNAYAQNEAGALSNEGKRRRTFEYKGQDILMEKHLKIGVKDSVAETLRVHFEWVAADRAIVIGHCGKHLDF
;
A
#
# COMPACT_ATOMS: atom_id res chain seq x y z
N MET A 1 8.86 -4.79 -1.31
CA MET A 1 7.86 -3.75 -0.95
C MET A 1 8.31 -2.41 -1.49
N LEU A 2 7.40 -1.58 -2.03
CA LEU A 2 7.70 -0.21 -2.46
C LEU A 2 7.65 0.73 -1.25
N VAL A 3 8.70 1.51 -1.05
CA VAL A 3 8.84 2.43 0.11
C VAL A 3 8.71 3.89 -0.33
N TYR A 4 9.25 4.23 -1.50
CA TYR A 4 9.23 5.60 -2.02
C TYR A 4 9.18 5.59 -3.54
N SER A 5 8.44 6.53 -4.12
CA SER A 5 8.36 6.76 -5.56
C SER A 5 8.25 8.26 -5.82
N SER A 6 9.02 8.78 -6.78
CA SER A 6 8.91 10.18 -7.21
C SER A 6 9.20 10.35 -8.70
N TYR A 7 8.69 11.46 -9.21
CA TYR A 7 8.85 11.88 -10.61
C TYR A 7 9.31 13.33 -10.65
N LEU A 8 10.38 13.60 -11.35
CA LEU A 8 10.95 14.93 -11.55
C LEU A 8 10.97 15.28 -13.03
N VAL A 9 10.76 16.55 -13.33
CA VAL A 9 10.95 17.13 -14.67
C VAL A 9 12.07 18.17 -14.58
N LEU A 10 13.15 17.93 -15.29
CA LEU A 10 14.36 18.74 -15.25
C LEU A 10 14.53 19.51 -16.56
N GLY A 11 15.16 20.68 -16.48
CA GLY A 11 15.46 21.47 -17.67
C GLY A 11 16.46 20.77 -18.61
N PRO A 12 16.45 21.07 -19.90
CA PRO A 12 17.34 20.44 -20.88
C PRO A 12 18.81 20.85 -20.71
N ALA A 13 19.08 21.95 -20.01
CA ALA A 13 20.45 22.39 -19.75
C ALA A 13 21.22 21.34 -18.93
N GLY A 14 22.35 20.86 -19.45
CA GLY A 14 23.10 19.73 -18.89
C GLY A 14 22.56 18.35 -19.31
N GLY A 15 21.32 18.27 -19.75
CA GLY A 15 20.69 17.07 -20.31
C GLY A 15 20.76 15.85 -19.38
N VAL A 16 20.62 14.68 -19.97
CA VAL A 16 20.71 13.41 -19.24
C VAL A 16 22.11 13.16 -18.68
N GLN A 17 23.16 13.73 -19.28
CA GLN A 17 24.53 13.51 -18.83
C GLN A 17 24.75 14.02 -17.40
N GLN A 18 24.30 15.25 -17.10
CA GLN A 18 24.41 15.83 -15.76
C GLN A 18 23.71 14.97 -14.70
N VAL A 19 22.57 14.39 -15.04
CA VAL A 19 21.84 13.48 -14.15
C VAL A 19 22.62 12.18 -13.97
N ILE A 20 23.17 11.60 -15.04
CA ILE A 20 23.98 10.36 -14.98
C ILE A 20 25.25 10.59 -14.15
N ASP A 21 25.91 11.73 -14.28
CA ASP A 21 27.07 12.09 -13.46
C ASP A 21 26.70 12.16 -11.97
N SER A 22 25.55 12.74 -11.65
CA SER A 22 25.03 12.79 -10.28
C SER A 22 24.72 11.39 -9.74
N ILE A 23 24.14 10.51 -10.56
CA ILE A 23 23.85 9.12 -10.22
C ILE A 23 25.16 8.36 -9.96
N ALA A 24 26.13 8.46 -10.84
CA ALA A 24 27.43 7.80 -10.71
C ALA A 24 28.17 8.24 -9.44
N LYS A 25 28.17 9.55 -9.15
CA LYS A 25 28.74 10.13 -7.93
C LYS A 25 28.04 9.59 -6.68
N TRP A 26 26.70 9.59 -6.66
CA TRP A 26 25.93 9.07 -5.54
C TRP A 26 26.17 7.57 -5.33
N MET A 27 26.15 6.76 -6.39
CA MET A 27 26.46 5.32 -6.31
C MET A 27 27.87 5.08 -5.76
N GLY A 28 28.85 5.86 -6.22
CA GLY A 28 30.22 5.80 -5.73
C GLY A 28 30.34 6.14 -4.25
N GLN A 29 29.68 7.20 -3.80
CA GLN A 29 29.66 7.60 -2.39
C GLN A 29 28.99 6.54 -1.51
N ARG A 30 27.84 6.00 -1.94
CA ARG A 30 27.08 4.99 -1.18
C ARG A 30 27.83 3.66 -1.06
N SER A 31 28.54 3.26 -2.11
CA SER A 31 29.30 2.02 -2.18
C SER A 31 30.77 2.14 -1.72
N LYS A 32 31.19 3.32 -1.27
CA LYS A 32 32.59 3.62 -0.90
C LYS A 32 33.59 3.26 -2.02
N GLY A 33 33.19 3.47 -3.28
CA GLY A 33 33.98 3.12 -4.45
C GLY A 33 33.81 4.14 -5.57
N PHE A 34 34.31 3.79 -6.76
CA PHE A 34 34.15 4.60 -7.97
C PHE A 34 33.23 3.91 -8.96
N VAL A 35 32.27 4.67 -9.51
CA VAL A 35 31.41 4.26 -10.62
C VAL A 35 31.69 5.22 -11.77
N ASP A 36 32.15 4.67 -12.89
CA ASP A 36 32.44 5.44 -14.09
C ASP A 36 31.16 5.94 -14.75
N PRO A 37 30.92 7.26 -14.85
CA PRO A 37 29.71 7.81 -15.47
C PRO A 37 29.55 7.38 -16.94
N ALA A 38 30.66 7.29 -17.69
CA ALA A 38 30.62 6.89 -19.10
C ALA A 38 30.21 5.40 -19.27
N ALA A 39 30.72 4.53 -18.41
CA ALA A 39 30.28 3.13 -18.39
C ALA A 39 28.81 3.02 -17.98
N LEU A 40 28.38 3.80 -16.99
CA LEU A 40 26.98 3.84 -16.54
C LEU A 40 26.06 4.30 -17.68
N ALA A 41 26.43 5.36 -18.42
CA ALA A 41 25.66 5.90 -19.54
C ALA A 41 25.51 4.93 -20.72
N ARG A 42 26.51 4.08 -20.96
CA ARG A 42 26.48 3.07 -22.03
C ARG A 42 25.79 1.77 -21.66
N GLY A 43 25.41 1.60 -20.40
CA GLY A 43 24.83 0.36 -19.88
C GLY A 43 25.89 -0.49 -19.15
N LEU A 44 25.90 -0.36 -17.81
CA LEU A 44 26.78 -1.12 -16.94
C LEU A 44 26.19 -2.52 -16.68
N PRO A 45 26.88 -3.62 -17.06
CA PRO A 45 26.45 -4.96 -16.67
C PRO A 45 26.46 -5.07 -15.13
N LYS A 46 25.69 -6.01 -14.58
CA LYS A 46 25.59 -6.19 -13.14
C LYS A 46 26.97 -6.34 -12.50
N LYS A 47 27.40 -5.32 -11.76
CA LYS A 47 28.72 -5.21 -11.15
C LYS A 47 28.60 -5.17 -9.64
N ARG A 48 29.39 -6.00 -8.96
CA ARG A 48 29.56 -5.92 -7.51
C ARG A 48 30.53 -4.81 -7.16
N LEU A 49 30.12 -3.93 -6.27
CA LEU A 49 30.89 -2.79 -5.80
C LEU A 49 31.68 -3.15 -4.52
N ARG A 50 32.51 -2.19 -4.05
CA ARG A 50 33.49 -2.42 -2.99
C ARG A 50 32.88 -2.81 -1.64
N ASP A 51 31.72 -2.27 -1.31
CA ASP A 51 30.95 -2.58 -0.07
C ASP A 51 30.08 -3.84 -0.20
N GLY A 52 30.14 -4.53 -1.34
CA GLY A 52 29.30 -5.70 -1.63
C GLY A 52 27.92 -5.38 -2.19
N SER A 53 27.58 -4.09 -2.38
CA SER A 53 26.41 -3.67 -3.14
C SER A 53 26.54 -4.05 -4.63
N THR A 54 25.43 -4.04 -5.35
CA THR A 54 25.41 -4.32 -6.79
C THR A 54 24.82 -3.15 -7.54
N ALA A 55 25.52 -2.69 -8.58
CA ALA A 55 25.06 -1.70 -9.53
C ALA A 55 24.83 -2.34 -10.90
N VAL A 56 23.82 -1.86 -11.61
CA VAL A 56 23.50 -2.25 -12.98
C VAL A 56 22.86 -1.05 -13.68
N SER A 57 23.11 -0.88 -14.98
CA SER A 57 22.36 0.08 -15.79
C SER A 57 22.07 -0.47 -17.18
N ARG A 58 21.06 0.09 -17.83
CA ARG A 58 20.75 -0.07 -19.24
C ARG A 58 20.48 1.28 -19.85
N ALA A 59 20.87 1.46 -21.09
CA ALA A 59 20.62 2.68 -21.85
C ALA A 59 20.32 2.32 -23.31
N THR A 60 19.52 3.12 -23.97
CA THR A 60 19.48 3.16 -25.43
C THR A 60 20.83 3.67 -25.95
N LYS A 61 20.97 3.84 -27.26
CA LYS A 61 22.25 4.14 -27.90
C LYS A 61 22.92 5.40 -27.32
N TYR A 62 24.11 5.24 -26.73
CA TYR A 62 24.98 6.30 -26.24
C TYR A 62 26.35 6.21 -26.92
N VAL A 63 26.73 7.25 -27.65
CA VAL A 63 27.99 7.31 -28.43
C VAL A 63 28.98 8.28 -27.84
N GLU A 64 30.21 8.38 -28.35
CA GLU A 64 31.25 9.28 -27.83
C GLU A 64 30.86 10.76 -27.82
N GLY A 65 29.89 11.18 -28.66
CA GLY A 65 29.37 12.56 -28.69
C GLY A 65 28.19 12.82 -27.76
N GLY A 66 27.69 11.81 -27.02
CA GLY A 66 26.53 11.92 -26.14
C GLY A 66 25.38 10.98 -26.48
N PRO A 67 24.20 11.21 -25.90
CA PRO A 67 23.02 10.38 -26.10
C PRO A 67 22.45 10.50 -27.52
N HIS A 68 22.07 9.39 -28.10
CA HIS A 68 21.24 9.36 -29.31
C HIS A 68 19.75 9.42 -28.91
N TYR A 69 19.02 10.35 -29.45
CA TYR A 69 17.63 10.58 -29.10
C TYR A 69 16.65 9.80 -29.99
N PRO A 70 15.49 9.36 -29.46
CA PRO A 70 15.05 9.46 -28.06
C PRO A 70 15.91 8.61 -27.14
N PHE A 71 16.37 9.21 -26.03
CA PHE A 71 17.21 8.54 -25.08
C PHE A 71 16.44 8.04 -23.88
N GLN A 72 16.67 6.79 -23.50
CA GLN A 72 16.14 6.17 -22.29
C GLN A 72 17.27 5.47 -21.54
N PHE A 73 17.22 5.59 -20.22
CA PHE A 73 18.21 5.01 -19.31
C PHE A 73 17.54 4.54 -18.04
N SER A 74 18.03 3.43 -17.50
CA SER A 74 17.68 2.98 -16.16
C SER A 74 18.90 2.44 -15.44
N ALA A 75 18.99 2.74 -14.13
CA ALA A 75 20.04 2.22 -13.26
C ALA A 75 19.46 1.74 -11.94
N GLU A 76 20.04 0.69 -11.38
CA GLU A 76 19.69 0.18 -10.06
C GLU A 76 20.93 0.01 -9.19
N LEU A 77 20.81 0.44 -7.93
CA LEU A 77 21.76 0.14 -6.87
C LEU A 77 21.07 -0.67 -5.78
N SER A 78 21.57 -1.88 -5.55
CA SER A 78 21.04 -2.77 -4.52
C SER A 78 22.08 -3.02 -3.44
N HIS A 79 21.74 -2.78 -2.18
CA HIS A 79 22.62 -2.96 -1.03
C HIS A 79 21.89 -3.61 0.14
N ARG A 80 22.65 -4.18 1.09
CA ARG A 80 22.08 -4.70 2.34
C ARG A 80 21.73 -3.54 3.26
N ASP A 81 20.74 -3.74 4.12
CA ASP A 81 20.45 -2.82 5.20
C ASP A 81 21.58 -2.88 6.24
N ASP A 82 22.01 -1.71 6.71
CA ASP A 82 23.14 -1.61 7.64
C ASP A 82 22.71 -1.95 9.09
N GLN A 83 21.40 -1.88 9.38
CA GLN A 83 20.85 -2.08 10.74
C GLN A 83 20.02 -3.36 10.86
N VAL A 84 19.37 -3.80 9.77
CA VAL A 84 18.44 -4.93 9.78
C VAL A 84 19.00 -6.09 8.96
N ALA A 85 19.50 -7.10 9.65
CA ALA A 85 20.00 -8.31 8.99
C ALA A 85 18.90 -8.99 8.16
N GLY A 86 19.24 -9.36 6.93
CA GLY A 86 18.30 -10.02 6.01
C GLY A 86 17.44 -9.07 5.17
N ARG A 87 17.51 -7.75 5.39
CA ARG A 87 16.85 -6.74 4.56
C ARG A 87 17.79 -6.23 3.46
N ARG A 88 17.25 -6.01 2.28
CA ARG A 88 17.94 -5.43 1.13
C ARG A 88 17.16 -4.24 0.60
N TRP A 89 17.87 -3.17 0.29
CA TRP A 89 17.34 -1.98 -0.36
C TRP A 89 17.76 -1.95 -1.81
N THR A 90 16.83 -1.58 -2.69
CA THR A 90 17.09 -1.35 -4.11
C THR A 90 16.54 0.01 -4.51
N THR A 91 17.45 0.88 -4.95
CA THR A 91 17.09 2.19 -5.53
C THR A 91 17.14 2.05 -7.04
N GLY A 92 15.98 2.21 -7.69
CA GLY A 92 15.86 2.27 -9.14
C GLY A 92 15.74 3.72 -9.60
N ILE A 93 16.44 4.08 -10.67
CA ILE A 93 16.44 5.42 -11.27
C ILE A 93 16.21 5.25 -12.77
N GLY A 94 15.26 6.00 -13.32
CA GLY A 94 15.00 5.99 -14.75
C GLY A 94 15.01 7.38 -15.34
N LEU A 95 15.52 7.52 -16.56
CA LEU A 95 15.59 8.78 -17.30
C LEU A 95 15.00 8.61 -18.69
N ARG A 96 14.32 9.65 -19.18
CA ARG A 96 13.89 9.77 -20.56
C ARG A 96 14.05 11.20 -21.05
N GLN A 97 14.57 11.35 -22.26
CA GLN A 97 14.63 12.61 -22.99
C GLN A 97 14.35 12.35 -24.46
N VAL A 98 13.36 13.04 -25.03
CA VAL A 98 12.90 12.80 -26.40
C VAL A 98 13.84 13.40 -27.43
N ASN A 99 14.38 14.57 -27.16
CA ASN A 99 15.39 15.26 -27.96
C ASN A 99 16.23 16.18 -27.06
N ALA A 100 17.29 16.78 -27.59
CA ALA A 100 18.23 17.59 -26.83
C ALA A 100 17.59 18.81 -26.12
N ASP A 101 16.55 19.37 -26.69
CA ASP A 101 15.85 20.58 -26.19
C ASP A 101 14.66 20.23 -25.29
N ALA A 102 14.26 18.95 -25.24
CA ALA A 102 13.16 18.50 -24.42
C ALA A 102 13.58 18.40 -22.93
N PRO A 103 12.64 18.57 -22.00
CA PRO A 103 12.89 18.29 -20.59
C PRO A 103 13.35 16.83 -20.35
N VAL A 104 14.16 16.65 -19.32
CA VAL A 104 14.55 15.32 -18.85
C VAL A 104 13.55 14.85 -17.82
N GLU A 105 12.83 13.79 -18.13
CA GLU A 105 11.98 13.10 -17.17
C GLU A 105 12.86 12.16 -16.33
N CYS A 106 12.74 12.25 -15.02
CA CYS A 106 13.51 11.45 -14.10
C CYS A 106 12.61 10.79 -13.07
N THR A 107 12.71 9.48 -12.92
CA THR A 107 11.93 8.69 -11.99
C THR A 107 12.82 7.99 -10.96
N PHE A 108 12.34 7.91 -9.72
CA PHE A 108 13.02 7.23 -8.64
C PHE A 108 12.08 6.23 -7.96
N LEU A 109 12.58 5.05 -7.67
CA LEU A 109 11.93 4.07 -6.82
C LEU A 109 12.87 3.61 -5.72
N LEU A 110 12.36 3.47 -4.50
CA LEU A 110 13.04 2.76 -3.42
C LEU A 110 12.19 1.55 -3.04
N LYS A 111 12.77 0.37 -3.17
CA LYS A 111 12.15 -0.90 -2.79
C LYS A 111 12.97 -1.58 -1.71
N THR A 112 12.30 -2.37 -0.90
CA THR A 112 12.94 -3.27 0.05
C THR A 112 12.45 -4.70 -0.13
N ASP A 113 13.38 -5.64 -0.01
CA ASP A 113 13.14 -7.07 0.00
C ASP A 113 13.73 -7.68 1.28
N GLU A 114 13.05 -8.68 1.80
CA GLU A 114 13.47 -9.39 3.01
C GLU A 114 13.78 -10.84 2.68
N ALA A 115 14.95 -11.30 3.14
CA ALA A 115 15.42 -12.67 2.87
C ALA A 115 14.56 -13.74 3.57
N SER A 116 13.75 -13.35 4.56
CA SER A 116 12.91 -14.25 5.35
C SER A 116 11.74 -13.50 5.95
N ALA A 117 10.59 -14.16 6.07
CA ALA A 117 9.42 -13.68 6.82
C ALA A 117 9.70 -13.48 8.33
N ARG A 118 10.88 -13.88 8.81
CA ARG A 118 11.31 -13.66 10.20
C ARG A 118 11.92 -12.27 10.46
N VAL A 119 12.09 -11.44 9.43
CA VAL A 119 12.52 -10.05 9.59
C VAL A 119 11.32 -9.25 10.05
N LEU A 120 11.20 -9.00 11.36
CA LEU A 120 10.04 -8.30 11.97
C LEU A 120 10.29 -6.80 12.19
N ALA A 121 11.50 -6.30 11.89
CA ALA A 121 11.81 -4.88 12.07
C ALA A 121 10.94 -4.01 11.16
N PRO A 122 10.31 -2.94 11.68
CA PRO A 122 9.47 -2.06 10.87
C PRO A 122 10.29 -1.41 9.73
N ILE A 123 9.63 -1.18 8.61
CA ILE A 123 10.23 -0.49 7.47
C ILE A 123 9.97 1.01 7.65
N GLN A 124 11.03 1.76 7.93
CA GLN A 124 10.94 3.22 8.00
C GLN A 124 10.87 3.81 6.59
N VAL A 125 9.88 4.66 6.36
CA VAL A 125 9.77 5.39 5.10
C VAL A 125 10.89 6.42 5.03
N THR A 126 11.65 6.39 3.94
CA THR A 126 12.78 7.28 3.71
C THR A 126 12.87 7.65 2.24
N ARG A 127 13.43 8.82 1.97
CA ARG A 127 13.71 9.29 0.62
C ARG A 127 15.18 8.97 0.25
N PRO A 128 15.44 8.41 -0.93
CA PRO A 128 16.81 8.25 -1.43
C PRO A 128 17.53 9.61 -1.54
N ARG A 129 18.77 9.71 -1.06
CA ARG A 129 19.56 10.96 -1.10
C ARG A 129 19.76 11.49 -2.51
N ILE A 130 19.88 10.60 -3.49
CA ILE A 130 20.04 10.95 -4.91
C ILE A 130 18.95 11.90 -5.41
N VAL A 131 17.71 11.82 -4.90
CA VAL A 131 16.61 12.71 -5.29
C VAL A 131 16.98 14.16 -4.98
N LEU A 132 17.54 14.44 -3.79
CA LEU A 132 17.98 15.78 -3.41
C LEU A 132 19.22 16.22 -4.19
N ASP A 133 20.17 15.30 -4.41
CA ASP A 133 21.38 15.58 -5.17
C ASP A 133 21.04 16.02 -6.60
N VAL A 134 20.08 15.34 -7.25
CA VAL A 134 19.58 15.70 -8.59
C VAL A 134 18.82 17.03 -8.58
N VAL A 135 17.93 17.27 -7.62
CA VAL A 135 17.21 18.55 -7.51
C VAL A 135 18.15 19.74 -7.32
N ASN A 136 19.23 19.55 -6.54
CA ASN A 136 20.19 20.63 -6.27
C ASN A 136 21.20 20.87 -7.41
N GLN A 137 21.49 19.85 -8.21
CA GLN A 137 22.50 19.93 -9.27
C GLN A 137 21.91 20.14 -10.66
N CYS A 138 20.67 19.65 -10.88
CA CYS A 138 19.99 19.74 -12.15
C CYS A 138 18.81 20.70 -12.01
N ASN A 139 18.58 21.54 -12.98
CA ASN A 139 17.57 22.60 -12.93
C ASN A 139 16.12 22.03 -12.96
N PRO A 140 15.40 21.88 -11.82
CA PRO A 140 14.03 21.39 -11.82
C PRO A 140 13.09 22.43 -12.44
N LEU A 141 12.23 21.99 -13.35
CA LEU A 141 11.20 22.81 -13.99
C LEU A 141 9.91 22.87 -13.15
N ASN A 142 9.00 23.76 -13.52
CA ASN A 142 7.71 23.95 -12.87
C ASN A 142 6.80 22.68 -12.85
N GLY A 143 7.10 21.66 -13.67
CA GLY A 143 6.48 20.35 -13.62
C GLY A 143 6.95 19.49 -12.45
N THR A 144 8.04 19.88 -11.75
CA THR A 144 8.52 19.21 -10.54
C THR A 144 7.79 19.79 -9.33
N VAL A 145 7.08 18.92 -8.62
CA VAL A 145 6.31 19.25 -7.41
C VAL A 145 7.25 19.55 -6.24
N GLY A 146 6.86 20.47 -5.35
CA GLY A 146 7.56 20.70 -4.08
C GLY A 146 8.91 21.39 -4.20
N THR A 147 9.18 22.16 -5.26
CA THR A 147 10.44 22.87 -5.45
C THR A 147 10.62 24.05 -4.50
N ARG A 148 9.52 24.63 -4.00
CA ARG A 148 9.52 25.77 -3.08
C ARG A 148 8.40 25.67 -2.05
N VAL A 149 8.57 26.29 -0.88
CA VAL A 149 7.47 26.49 0.07
C VAL A 149 6.58 27.62 -0.44
N LYS A 150 5.30 27.34 -0.64
CA LYS A 150 4.29 28.35 -0.99
C LYS A 150 3.75 28.99 0.28
N GLN A 151 3.37 30.26 0.24
CA GLN A 151 2.70 30.92 1.36
C GLN A 151 1.20 31.02 1.09
N LEU A 152 0.41 30.82 2.13
CA LEU A 152 -1.04 30.93 2.12
C LEU A 152 -1.47 32.03 3.11
N ASP A 153 -2.14 33.02 2.59
CA ASP A 153 -2.75 34.14 3.31
C ASP A 153 -4.22 34.33 2.88
N GLU A 154 -4.87 35.33 3.45
CA GLU A 154 -6.28 35.64 3.18
C GLU A 154 -6.51 35.95 1.68
N SER A 155 -5.56 36.60 1.02
CA SER A 155 -5.67 37.01 -0.38
C SER A 155 -5.54 35.85 -1.36
N SER A 156 -4.76 34.83 -0.99
CA SER A 156 -4.48 33.64 -1.81
C SER A 156 -5.43 32.46 -1.52
N ALA A 157 -6.28 32.56 -0.49
CA ALA A 157 -7.13 31.45 -0.04
C ALA A 157 -8.06 30.90 -1.14
N ALA A 158 -8.68 31.78 -1.94
CA ALA A 158 -9.58 31.36 -3.03
C ALA A 158 -8.82 30.64 -4.17
N ALA A 159 -7.64 31.14 -4.52
CA ALA A 159 -6.79 30.50 -5.53
C ALA A 159 -6.26 29.14 -5.02
N PHE A 160 -5.93 29.05 -3.74
CA PHE A 160 -5.52 27.82 -3.10
C PHE A 160 -6.65 26.77 -3.07
N LEU A 161 -7.89 27.18 -2.77
CA LEU A 161 -9.06 26.29 -2.84
C LEU A 161 -9.21 25.71 -4.24
N ALA A 162 -9.12 26.54 -5.28
CA ALA A 162 -9.18 26.08 -6.67
C ALA A 162 -8.04 25.10 -7.00
N GLU A 163 -6.83 25.30 -6.46
CA GLU A 163 -5.72 24.36 -6.63
C GLU A 163 -5.98 23.05 -5.90
N VAL A 164 -6.52 23.08 -4.67
CA VAL A 164 -6.85 21.88 -3.89
C VAL A 164 -7.89 21.01 -4.60
N GLU A 165 -8.93 21.63 -5.14
CA GLU A 165 -10.06 20.95 -5.79
C GLU A 165 -9.84 20.67 -7.30
N ARG A 166 -8.69 21.00 -7.83
CA ARG A 166 -8.34 20.74 -9.21
C ARG A 166 -8.28 19.24 -9.51
N VAL A 167 -9.11 18.78 -10.44
CA VAL A 167 -9.29 17.36 -10.79
C VAL A 167 -8.02 16.71 -11.35
N ASP A 168 -7.22 17.47 -12.11
CA ASP A 168 -5.98 17.01 -12.73
C ASP A 168 -4.75 17.11 -11.81
N ARG A 169 -4.94 17.54 -10.56
CA ARG A 169 -3.85 17.57 -9.58
C ARG A 169 -3.41 16.14 -9.20
N SER A 170 -2.18 15.80 -9.57
CA SER A 170 -1.63 14.45 -9.44
C SER A 170 -0.90 14.19 -8.10
N HIS A 171 -0.78 15.19 -7.22
CA HIS A 171 0.05 15.12 -6.00
C HIS A 171 -0.68 15.69 -4.78
N PRO A 172 -0.34 15.24 -3.56
CA PRO A 172 -0.81 15.81 -2.31
C PRO A 172 -0.26 17.20 -2.06
N ILE A 173 -0.94 17.95 -1.18
CA ILE A 173 -0.48 19.23 -0.63
C ILE A 173 -0.36 19.10 0.88
N VAL A 174 0.74 19.54 1.46
CA VAL A 174 0.96 19.57 2.91
C VAL A 174 0.89 21.02 3.40
N VAL A 175 -0.15 21.34 4.17
CA VAL A 175 -0.35 22.67 4.75
C VAL A 175 0.20 22.66 6.17
N ILE A 176 1.08 23.61 6.50
CA ILE A 176 1.69 23.76 7.82
C ILE A 176 1.31 25.13 8.38
N SER A 177 0.75 25.19 9.57
CA SER A 177 0.50 26.46 10.22
C SER A 177 1.54 26.76 11.30
N ALA A 178 1.82 28.06 11.50
CA ALA A 178 2.69 28.53 12.56
C ALA A 178 1.99 28.42 13.94
N LEU A 179 2.80 28.26 14.98
CA LEU A 179 2.40 28.53 16.37
C LEU A 179 2.26 30.04 16.59
N ARG A 180 1.67 30.44 17.71
CA ARG A 180 1.46 31.88 18.05
C ARG A 180 2.77 32.68 18.16
N ASP A 181 3.86 32.02 18.52
CA ASP A 181 5.20 32.62 18.62
C ASP A 181 5.94 32.67 17.27
N GLY A 182 5.31 32.24 16.19
CA GLY A 182 5.91 32.17 14.85
C GLY A 182 6.76 30.93 14.57
N SER A 183 6.92 30.05 15.55
CA SER A 183 7.64 28.78 15.36
C SER A 183 6.76 27.70 14.71
N TYR A 184 7.37 26.59 14.31
CA TYR A 184 6.70 25.45 13.65
C TYR A 184 7.07 24.15 14.35
N LEU A 185 6.09 23.28 14.58
CA LEU A 185 6.34 21.93 15.11
C LEU A 185 7.05 21.04 14.08
N VAL A 186 6.76 21.25 12.80
CA VAL A 186 7.44 20.61 11.67
C VAL A 186 8.12 21.69 10.84
N GLN A 187 9.43 21.59 10.63
CA GLN A 187 10.19 22.62 9.92
C GLN A 187 9.87 22.63 8.41
N PRO A 188 9.26 23.71 7.88
CA PRO A 188 8.71 23.71 6.51
C PRO A 188 9.76 23.42 5.43
N GLU A 189 10.93 24.03 5.53
CA GLU A 189 11.98 23.85 4.52
C GLU A 189 12.60 22.45 4.55
N ARG A 190 12.77 21.88 5.74
CA ARG A 190 13.23 20.50 5.89
C ARG A 190 12.22 19.51 5.34
N LEU A 191 10.92 19.73 5.64
CA LEU A 191 9.85 18.90 5.09
C LEU A 191 9.76 19.05 3.57
N ARG A 192 9.85 20.27 3.03
CA ARG A 192 9.90 20.51 1.59
C ARG A 192 11.01 19.69 0.92
N GLN A 193 12.23 19.72 1.48
CA GLN A 193 13.32 18.93 0.94
C GLN A 193 13.03 17.44 0.94
N LEU A 194 12.29 16.92 1.92
CA LEU A 194 11.87 15.52 1.96
C LEU A 194 10.80 15.20 0.92
N LEU A 195 9.88 16.14 0.65
CA LEU A 195 8.70 15.94 -0.18
C LEU A 195 8.88 16.37 -1.64
N VAL A 196 10.06 16.92 -2.01
CA VAL A 196 10.32 17.32 -3.40
C VAL A 196 10.09 16.15 -4.38
N GLY A 197 9.32 16.40 -5.44
CA GLY A 197 8.92 15.42 -6.43
C GLY A 197 7.69 14.57 -6.04
N ILE A 198 7.12 14.77 -4.84
CA ILE A 198 5.95 13.98 -4.38
C ILE A 198 4.81 14.83 -3.81
N ALA A 199 5.07 15.99 -3.19
CA ALA A 199 4.03 16.85 -2.64
C ALA A 199 4.46 18.32 -2.62
N ASP A 200 3.50 19.23 -2.68
CA ASP A 200 3.70 20.65 -2.39
C ASP A 200 3.64 20.93 -0.89
N VAL A 201 4.44 21.89 -0.44
CA VAL A 201 4.41 22.39 0.95
C VAL A 201 3.92 23.83 0.95
N VAL A 202 2.87 24.07 1.72
CA VAL A 202 2.19 25.35 1.86
C VAL A 202 2.24 25.79 3.33
N LEU A 203 2.59 27.03 3.56
CA LEU A 203 2.82 27.61 4.87
C LEU A 203 1.77 28.68 5.19
N ILE A 204 1.17 28.59 6.36
CA ILE A 204 0.35 29.65 6.96
C ILE A 204 1.17 30.35 8.06
N PRO A 205 1.66 31.58 7.82
CA PRO A 205 2.42 32.35 8.80
C PRO A 205 1.59 32.71 10.04
N ALA A 206 2.25 32.99 11.17
CA ALA A 206 1.56 33.42 12.41
C ALA A 206 0.84 34.77 12.29
N SER A 207 1.24 35.61 11.33
CA SER A 207 0.61 36.91 11.07
C SER A 207 -0.74 36.81 10.36
N VAL A 208 -1.09 35.66 9.83
CA VAL A 208 -2.30 35.44 9.04
C VAL A 208 -3.46 35.02 9.93
N ASN A 209 -4.64 35.62 9.68
CA ASN A 209 -5.85 35.24 10.38
C ASN A 209 -6.42 33.93 9.81
N THR A 210 -6.17 32.84 10.50
CA THR A 210 -6.63 31.50 10.09
C THR A 210 -8.15 31.38 10.04
N PHE A 211 -8.92 32.19 10.76
CA PHE A 211 -10.39 32.19 10.67
C PHE A 211 -10.89 32.75 9.33
N GLU A 212 -10.22 33.77 8.79
CA GLU A 212 -10.60 34.29 7.46
C GLU A 212 -10.28 33.28 6.37
N ILE A 213 -9.15 32.58 6.47
CA ILE A 213 -8.82 31.47 5.58
C ILE A 213 -9.86 30.34 5.72
N GLU A 214 -10.26 29.97 6.96
CA GLU A 214 -11.26 28.91 7.21
C GLU A 214 -12.62 29.24 6.58
N LYS A 215 -13.03 30.49 6.50
CA LYS A 215 -14.28 30.88 5.83
C LYS A 215 -14.29 30.53 4.35
N VAL A 216 -13.12 30.56 3.71
CA VAL A 216 -12.96 30.25 2.28
C VAL A 216 -12.72 28.75 2.07
N LEU A 217 -11.80 28.15 2.82
CA LEU A 217 -11.36 26.77 2.64
C LEU A 217 -12.23 25.75 3.37
N GLY A 218 -13.00 26.18 4.37
CA GLY A 218 -13.61 25.29 5.34
C GLY A 218 -12.58 24.63 6.26
N ARG A 219 -13.06 23.98 7.32
CA ARG A 219 -12.21 23.28 8.30
C ARG A 219 -11.40 22.14 7.71
N ARG A 220 -11.87 21.58 6.60
CA ARG A 220 -11.27 20.37 6.00
C ARG A 220 -9.90 20.66 5.39
N TYR A 221 -9.74 21.81 4.77
CA TYR A 221 -8.52 22.15 4.02
C TYR A 221 -7.57 23.09 4.76
N GLY A 222 -8.01 23.65 5.87
CA GLY A 222 -7.21 24.55 6.71
C GLY A 222 -6.24 23.80 7.64
N ALA A 223 -5.31 24.59 8.21
CA ALA A 223 -4.49 24.21 9.34
C ALA A 223 -4.35 25.45 10.26
N TRP A 224 -4.24 25.24 11.57
CA TRP A 224 -4.17 26.33 12.55
C TRP A 224 -3.36 25.94 13.77
N GLY A 225 -2.75 26.95 14.42
CA GLY A 225 -2.12 26.81 15.74
C GLY A 225 -0.98 25.79 15.81
N GLY A 226 -0.22 25.57 14.75
CA GLY A 226 0.86 24.59 14.68
C GLY A 226 0.44 23.24 14.10
N ALA A 227 -0.80 23.10 13.60
CA ALA A 227 -1.27 21.88 12.94
C ALA A 227 -0.60 21.67 11.58
N VAL A 228 -0.55 20.41 11.15
CA VAL A 228 -0.17 20.01 9.80
C VAL A 228 -1.33 19.24 9.16
N ASN A 229 -1.72 19.63 7.95
CA ASN A 229 -2.81 19.00 7.21
C ASN A 229 -2.29 18.47 5.87
N VAL A 230 -2.39 17.16 5.65
CA VAL A 230 -2.02 16.50 4.40
C VAL A 230 -3.29 16.35 3.56
N LEU A 231 -3.40 17.13 2.48
CA LEU A 231 -4.53 17.12 1.55
C LEU A 231 -4.24 16.16 0.41
N SER A 232 -5.06 15.14 0.27
CA SER A 232 -4.98 14.17 -0.83
C SER A 232 -5.30 14.83 -2.17
N ARG A 233 -4.94 14.17 -3.28
CA ARG A 233 -5.43 14.60 -4.60
C ARG A 233 -6.95 14.48 -4.68
N PHE A 234 -7.56 15.34 -5.49
CA PHE A 234 -9.00 15.30 -5.72
C PHE A 234 -9.38 14.04 -6.50
N LYS A 235 -10.45 13.39 -6.07
CA LYS A 235 -11.02 12.24 -6.76
C LYS A 235 -12.44 12.59 -7.22
N ALA A 236 -12.68 12.52 -8.50
CA ALA A 236 -13.98 12.87 -9.11
C ALA A 236 -15.16 12.04 -8.57
N ARG A 237 -14.88 10.87 -7.97
CA ARG A 237 -15.88 9.95 -7.39
C ARG A 237 -16.12 10.13 -5.89
N ASN A 238 -15.50 11.10 -5.22
CA ASN A 238 -15.74 11.34 -3.80
C ASN A 238 -17.19 11.78 -3.57
N PRO A 239 -17.98 11.04 -2.79
CA PRO A 239 -19.43 11.33 -2.61
C PRO A 239 -19.73 12.72 -2.04
N GLY A 240 -18.74 13.36 -1.41
CA GLY A 240 -18.86 14.72 -0.83
C GLY A 240 -18.28 15.84 -1.69
N GLY A 241 -17.72 15.54 -2.88
CA GLY A 241 -17.06 16.55 -3.73
C GLY A 241 -15.82 17.21 -3.10
N CYS A 242 -15.21 16.59 -2.08
CA CYS A 242 -14.08 17.14 -1.33
C CYS A 242 -12.87 16.19 -1.38
N CYS A 243 -11.64 16.73 -1.32
CA CYS A 243 -10.45 15.94 -1.11
C CYS A 243 -10.44 15.30 0.28
N ASP A 244 -9.86 14.10 0.39
CA ASP A 244 -9.53 13.53 1.68
C ASP A 244 -8.37 14.30 2.33
N ASN A 245 -8.34 14.31 3.66
CA ASN A 245 -7.28 14.98 4.39
C ASN A 245 -6.89 14.19 5.66
N SER A 246 -5.64 14.36 6.06
CA SER A 246 -5.12 13.86 7.34
C SER A 246 -4.62 15.05 8.16
N LEU A 247 -5.42 15.47 9.13
CA LEU A 247 -5.09 16.60 10.00
C LEU A 247 -4.36 16.13 11.26
N TYR A 248 -3.13 16.56 11.42
CA TYR A 248 -2.31 16.37 12.60
C TYR A 248 -2.43 17.60 13.49
N MET A 249 -3.20 17.49 14.57
CA MET A 249 -3.35 18.55 15.55
C MET A 249 -2.07 18.76 16.36
N PRO A 250 -1.81 19.95 16.88
CA PRO A 250 -0.57 20.26 17.60
C PRO A 250 -0.28 19.34 18.78
N ASP A 251 -1.31 18.95 19.53
CA ASP A 251 -1.16 18.05 20.68
C ASP A 251 -0.71 16.67 20.23
N ARG A 252 -1.33 16.12 19.18
CA ARG A 252 -0.89 14.84 18.59
C ARG A 252 0.55 14.90 18.06
N LEU A 253 0.96 16.01 17.46
CA LEU A 253 2.35 16.17 16.99
C LEU A 253 3.32 16.20 18.16
N ARG A 254 2.97 16.82 19.30
CA ARG A 254 3.78 16.81 20.52
C ARG A 254 3.86 15.42 21.13
N ASP A 255 2.72 14.72 21.24
CA ASP A 255 2.67 13.33 21.75
C ASP A 255 3.56 12.40 20.93
N LEU A 256 3.52 12.52 19.60
CA LEU A 256 4.38 11.74 18.69
C LEU A 256 5.87 12.09 18.91
N ALA A 257 6.19 13.36 19.05
CA ALA A 257 7.57 13.80 19.31
C ALA A 257 8.07 13.32 20.67
N GLU A 258 7.25 13.38 21.73
CA GLU A 258 7.55 12.85 23.07
C GLU A 258 7.72 11.33 23.06
N ALA A 259 6.96 10.62 22.23
CA ALA A 259 7.14 9.19 21.99
C ALA A 259 8.39 8.84 21.14
N GLY A 260 9.19 9.85 20.75
CA GLY A 260 10.41 9.67 19.95
C GLY A 260 10.17 9.46 18.46
N VAL A 261 8.96 9.70 17.97
CA VAL A 261 8.64 9.59 16.55
C VAL A 261 9.18 10.82 15.81
N ASN A 262 9.88 10.60 14.71
CA ASN A 262 10.33 11.70 13.84
C ASN A 262 9.15 12.22 13.01
N LEU A 263 8.71 13.46 13.31
CA LEU A 263 7.54 14.07 12.67
C LEU A 263 7.68 14.20 11.15
N ASP A 264 8.87 14.53 10.65
CA ASP A 264 9.11 14.62 9.20
C ASP A 264 8.89 13.26 8.52
N SER A 265 9.33 12.16 9.17
CA SER A 265 9.13 10.79 8.66
C SER A 265 7.68 10.36 8.73
N GLU A 266 6.94 10.78 9.76
CA GLU A 266 5.49 10.53 9.87
C GLU A 266 4.72 11.19 8.72
N ILE A 267 4.99 12.47 8.46
CA ILE A 267 4.36 13.20 7.34
C ILE A 267 4.79 12.60 5.98
N LEU A 268 6.07 12.25 5.83
CA LEU A 268 6.56 11.56 4.63
C LEU A 268 5.81 10.24 4.42
N SER A 269 5.58 9.47 5.48
CA SER A 269 4.82 8.22 5.41
C SER A 269 3.38 8.45 4.94
N ALA A 270 2.69 9.45 5.49
CA ALA A 270 1.33 9.80 5.08
C ALA A 270 1.24 10.22 3.61
N VAL A 271 2.25 10.96 3.12
CA VAL A 271 2.33 11.38 1.71
C VAL A 271 2.66 10.20 0.79
N THR A 272 3.68 9.39 1.12
CA THR A 272 4.11 8.27 0.27
C THR A 272 3.06 7.18 0.18
N HIS A 273 2.25 6.97 1.21
CA HIS A 273 1.12 6.06 1.17
C HIS A 273 0.14 6.41 0.02
N GLN A 274 -0.02 7.70 -0.26
CA GLN A 274 -0.90 8.18 -1.34
C GLN A 274 -0.21 8.23 -2.72
N THR A 275 1.11 8.42 -2.78
CA THR A 275 1.85 8.67 -4.03
C THR A 275 2.55 7.43 -4.58
N ASN A 276 2.89 6.46 -3.74
CA ASN A 276 3.65 5.28 -4.17
C ASN A 276 2.90 4.44 -5.21
N VAL A 277 1.61 4.26 -5.04
CA VAL A 277 0.79 3.43 -5.92
C VAL A 277 0.60 4.07 -7.29
N PRO A 278 0.11 5.34 -7.40
CA PRO A 278 -0.18 5.94 -8.71
C PRO A 278 1.04 6.23 -9.58
N THR A 279 2.23 6.38 -8.99
CA THR A 279 3.44 6.80 -9.73
C THR A 279 4.40 5.65 -10.02
N SER A 280 4.24 4.50 -9.38
CA SER A 280 5.15 3.36 -9.58
C SER A 280 5.16 2.84 -11.03
N TRP A 281 4.04 2.88 -11.73
CA TRP A 281 3.92 2.45 -13.13
C TRP A 281 4.57 3.43 -14.13
N ARG A 282 4.77 4.69 -13.76
CA ARG A 282 5.49 5.67 -14.58
C ARG A 282 7.00 5.47 -14.54
N HIS A 283 7.48 4.58 -13.67
CA HIS A 283 8.91 4.37 -13.53
C HIS A 283 9.53 3.81 -14.81
N ILE A 284 10.58 4.47 -15.29
CA ILE A 284 11.38 4.02 -16.42
C ILE A 284 12.31 2.91 -15.92
N SER A 285 11.81 1.69 -15.93
CA SER A 285 12.50 0.51 -15.40
C SER A 285 13.53 -0.07 -16.36
N MET A 286 14.36 -0.98 -15.87
CA MET A 286 15.30 -1.77 -16.69
C MET A 286 14.61 -2.48 -17.85
N ASP A 287 13.37 -2.96 -17.64
CA ASP A 287 12.62 -3.68 -18.68
C ASP A 287 12.08 -2.73 -19.74
N VAL A 288 11.61 -1.54 -19.35
CA VAL A 288 11.18 -0.49 -20.30
C VAL A 288 12.34 -0.10 -21.21
N VAL A 289 13.55 0.09 -20.65
CA VAL A 289 14.74 0.45 -21.43
C VAL A 289 15.17 -0.74 -22.31
N ALA A 290 15.12 -1.98 -21.81
CA ALA A 290 15.43 -3.16 -22.61
C ALA A 290 14.51 -3.31 -23.83
N GLN A 291 13.21 -3.05 -23.66
CA GLN A 291 12.25 -3.04 -24.76
C GLN A 291 12.55 -1.93 -25.78
N ALA A 292 12.94 -0.73 -25.30
CA ALA A 292 13.32 0.37 -26.18
C ALA A 292 14.58 0.05 -27.01
N ILE A 293 15.58 -0.61 -26.39
CA ILE A 293 16.79 -1.07 -27.09
C ILE A 293 16.43 -2.08 -28.19
N LEU A 294 15.65 -3.11 -27.82
CA LEU A 294 15.23 -4.15 -28.76
C LEU A 294 14.43 -3.58 -29.96
N ARG A 295 13.58 -2.58 -29.68
CA ARG A 295 12.83 -1.87 -30.73
C ARG A 295 13.77 -1.11 -31.66
N GLY A 296 14.72 -0.38 -31.14
CA GLY A 296 15.71 0.34 -31.94
C GLY A 296 16.55 -0.58 -32.81
N GLU A 297 17.00 -1.71 -32.26
CA GLU A 297 17.72 -2.76 -33.02
C GLU A 297 16.87 -3.34 -34.16
N LEU A 298 15.59 -3.55 -33.93
CA LEU A 298 14.64 -4.06 -34.92
C LEU A 298 14.39 -3.01 -36.03
N GLU A 299 14.21 -1.74 -35.69
CA GLU A 299 14.07 -0.63 -36.65
C GLU A 299 15.33 -0.48 -37.51
N ASP A 300 16.52 -0.56 -36.90
CA ASP A 300 17.80 -0.53 -37.62
C ASP A 300 17.89 -1.74 -38.59
N ALA A 301 17.51 -2.94 -38.15
CA ALA A 301 17.51 -4.14 -38.99
C ALA A 301 16.53 -4.04 -40.18
N ILE A 302 15.31 -3.51 -39.96
CA ILE A 302 14.33 -3.26 -41.02
C ILE A 302 14.88 -2.26 -42.03
N SER A 303 15.51 -1.17 -41.56
CA SER A 303 16.08 -0.14 -42.40
C SER A 303 17.24 -0.69 -43.27
N GLN A 304 18.09 -1.52 -42.70
CA GLN A 304 19.18 -2.20 -43.43
C GLN A 304 18.65 -3.21 -44.43
N ALA A 305 17.64 -4.00 -44.08
CA ALA A 305 17.01 -4.95 -44.98
C ALA A 305 16.33 -4.28 -46.19
N LYS A 306 15.72 -3.10 -46.00
CA LYS A 306 15.15 -2.28 -47.08
C LYS A 306 16.18 -1.70 -48.04
N GLN A 307 17.42 -1.49 -47.57
CA GLN A 307 18.53 -0.94 -48.37
C GLN A 307 19.34 -2.00 -49.10
N SER A 308 19.24 -3.29 -48.68
CA SER A 308 19.99 -4.38 -49.27
C SER A 308 19.13 -5.20 -50.23
N ASP A 309 19.60 -5.35 -51.47
CA ASP A 309 18.90 -6.09 -52.58
C ASP A 309 18.67 -7.60 -52.29
N GLY A 310 19.29 -8.14 -51.22
CA GLY A 310 19.18 -9.54 -50.80
C GLY A 310 18.34 -9.80 -49.54
N GLY A 311 17.79 -8.77 -48.91
CA GLY A 311 17.11 -8.85 -47.60
C GLY A 311 15.60 -9.13 -47.64
N THR A 312 15.01 -9.32 -48.81
CA THR A 312 13.55 -9.41 -48.99
C THR A 312 12.84 -10.57 -48.27
N GLY A 313 13.54 -11.64 -47.94
CA GLY A 313 12.95 -12.82 -47.27
C GLY A 313 12.63 -12.62 -45.78
N TYR A 314 13.37 -11.79 -45.10
CA TYR A 314 13.19 -11.55 -43.64
C TYR A 314 12.39 -10.30 -43.31
N LEU A 315 12.21 -9.39 -44.28
CA LEU A 315 11.50 -8.11 -44.08
C LEU A 315 10.06 -8.31 -43.53
N PRO A 316 9.22 -9.23 -44.09
CA PRO A 316 7.88 -9.45 -43.57
C PRO A 316 7.85 -9.96 -42.12
N LEU A 317 8.86 -10.74 -41.74
CA LEU A 317 9.00 -11.25 -40.38
C LEU A 317 9.35 -10.13 -39.40
N LEU A 318 10.25 -9.23 -39.79
CA LEU A 318 10.64 -8.06 -38.97
C LEU A 318 9.47 -7.07 -38.84
N GLU A 319 8.74 -6.81 -39.93
CA GLU A 319 7.54 -5.98 -39.90
C GLU A 319 6.43 -6.59 -39.03
N SER A 320 6.19 -7.90 -39.14
CA SER A 320 5.25 -8.61 -38.26
C SER A 320 5.66 -8.55 -36.77
N ALA A 321 6.97 -8.62 -36.47
CA ALA A 321 7.45 -8.46 -35.08
C ALA A 321 7.22 -7.05 -34.55
N MET A 322 7.40 -6.00 -35.38
CA MET A 322 7.09 -4.62 -35.01
C MET A 322 5.60 -4.41 -34.76
N ASP A 323 4.73 -4.98 -35.60
CA ASP A 323 3.28 -4.91 -35.41
C ASP A 323 2.84 -5.57 -34.12
N GLN A 324 3.40 -6.77 -33.82
CA GLN A 324 3.13 -7.46 -32.56
C GLN A 324 3.62 -6.67 -31.34
N LEU A 325 4.79 -6.02 -31.43
CA LEU A 325 5.28 -5.14 -30.36
C LEU A 325 4.35 -3.95 -30.15
N SER A 326 3.87 -3.31 -31.23
CA SER A 326 2.93 -2.20 -31.16
C SER A 326 1.59 -2.61 -30.55
N GLU A 327 1.08 -3.79 -30.89
CA GLU A 327 -0.15 -4.34 -30.30
C GLU A 327 0.01 -4.61 -28.81
N LYS A 328 1.14 -5.19 -28.42
CA LYS A 328 1.45 -5.43 -27.00
C LYS A 328 1.60 -4.13 -26.21
N ASP A 329 2.13 -3.07 -26.80
CA ASP A 329 2.21 -1.76 -26.17
C ASP A 329 0.83 -1.18 -25.88
N LYS A 330 -0.13 -1.32 -26.81
CA LYS A 330 -1.52 -0.91 -26.58
C LYS A 330 -2.17 -1.68 -25.45
N ILE A 331 -1.90 -3.01 -25.36
CA ILE A 331 -2.39 -3.84 -24.26
C ILE A 331 -1.75 -3.39 -22.94
N ILE A 332 -0.45 -3.12 -22.94
CA ILE A 332 0.26 -2.65 -21.74
C ILE A 332 -0.30 -1.31 -21.27
N GLU A 333 -0.61 -0.38 -22.20
CA GLU A 333 -1.19 0.92 -21.84
C GLU A 333 -2.58 0.75 -21.25
N GLY A 334 -3.45 -0.07 -21.84
CA GLY A 334 -4.76 -0.40 -21.30
C GLY A 334 -4.67 -1.04 -19.90
N LEU A 335 -3.75 -1.99 -19.70
CA LEU A 335 -3.52 -2.60 -18.39
C LEU A 335 -3.00 -1.60 -17.36
N ARG A 336 -2.23 -0.60 -17.77
CA ARG A 336 -1.76 0.48 -16.89
C ARG A 336 -2.92 1.37 -16.43
N GLU A 337 -3.85 1.69 -17.35
CA GLU A 337 -5.08 2.41 -17.02
C GLU A 337 -5.94 1.61 -16.03
N ASP A 338 -6.14 0.31 -16.26
CA ASP A 338 -6.86 -0.58 -15.35
C ASP A 338 -6.20 -0.67 -13.96
N VAL A 339 -4.87 -0.77 -13.91
CA VAL A 339 -4.12 -0.76 -12.64
C VAL A 339 -4.30 0.58 -11.94
N GLN A 340 -4.23 1.69 -12.66
CA GLN A 340 -4.46 3.02 -12.09
C GLN A 340 -5.86 3.14 -11.47
N GLU A 341 -6.89 2.65 -12.15
CA GLU A 341 -8.27 2.69 -11.64
C GLU A 341 -8.43 1.82 -10.38
N ARG A 342 -7.81 0.64 -10.36
CA ARG A 342 -7.82 -0.24 -9.17
C ARG A 342 -7.04 0.36 -8.00
N ASP A 343 -5.91 0.98 -8.26
CA ASP A 343 -5.09 1.65 -7.25
C ASP A 343 -5.85 2.84 -6.63
N ASP A 344 -6.57 3.60 -7.44
CA ASP A 344 -7.44 4.67 -6.96
C ASP A 344 -8.57 4.12 -6.07
N HIS A 345 -9.13 2.97 -6.42
CA HIS A 345 -10.16 2.32 -5.60
C HIS A 345 -9.60 1.77 -4.28
N ILE A 346 -8.40 1.20 -4.28
CA ILE A 346 -7.70 0.77 -3.05
C ILE A 346 -7.48 1.96 -2.11
N LEU A 347 -7.02 3.10 -2.63
CA LEU A 347 -6.84 4.32 -1.84
C LEU A 347 -8.16 4.83 -1.24
N GLU A 348 -9.26 4.73 -1.99
CA GLU A 348 -10.59 5.10 -1.51
C GLU A 348 -11.07 4.20 -0.36
N LEU A 349 -10.91 2.89 -0.52
CA LEU A 349 -11.24 1.92 0.53
C LEU A 349 -10.39 2.14 1.79
N ASP A 350 -9.11 2.40 1.64
CA ASP A 350 -8.20 2.63 2.75
C ASP A 350 -8.50 3.93 3.50
N SER A 351 -8.86 4.99 2.77
CA SER A 351 -9.36 6.25 3.36
C SER A 351 -10.64 6.02 4.16
N SER A 352 -11.57 5.21 3.63
CA SER A 352 -12.81 4.85 4.32
C SER A 352 -12.54 4.06 5.60
N VAL A 353 -11.60 3.12 5.55
CA VAL A 353 -11.15 2.36 6.73
C VAL A 353 -10.51 3.28 7.78
N GLN A 354 -9.68 4.23 7.38
CA GLN A 354 -9.09 5.21 8.30
C GLN A 354 -10.17 6.11 8.92
N GLY A 355 -11.14 6.57 8.15
CA GLY A 355 -12.27 7.36 8.63
C GLY A 355 -13.12 6.60 9.66
N LEU A 356 -13.38 5.31 9.42
CA LEU A 356 -14.08 4.45 10.37
C LEU A 356 -13.28 4.20 11.65
N LYS A 357 -11.96 3.98 11.54
CA LYS A 357 -11.05 3.87 12.70
C LYS A 357 -11.07 5.14 13.55
N PHE A 358 -11.02 6.31 12.92
CA PHE A 358 -11.09 7.60 13.62
C PHE A 358 -12.44 7.80 14.31
N SER A 359 -13.55 7.45 13.66
CA SER A 359 -14.89 7.52 14.24
C SER A 359 -15.05 6.59 15.45
N LEU A 360 -14.45 5.39 15.40
CA LEU A 360 -14.40 4.45 16.51
C LEU A 360 -13.53 4.95 17.66
N ALA A 361 -12.39 5.57 17.36
CA ALA A 361 -11.52 6.17 18.38
C ALA A 361 -12.20 7.36 19.10
N GLY A 362 -12.92 8.21 18.36
CA GLY A 362 -13.70 9.32 18.92
C GLY A 362 -14.86 8.83 19.82
N ARG A 363 -15.53 7.72 19.44
CA ARG A 363 -16.55 7.09 20.29
C ARG A 363 -15.95 6.45 21.55
N ARG A 364 -14.72 5.94 21.49
CA ARG A 364 -14.00 5.44 22.66
C ARG A 364 -13.83 6.49 23.75
N GLN A 365 -13.50 7.71 23.38
CA GLN A 365 -13.31 8.82 24.32
C GLN A 365 -14.63 9.31 24.94
N ALA A 366 -15.75 9.21 24.23
CA ALA A 366 -17.07 9.61 24.72
C ALA A 366 -17.69 8.60 25.72
N VAL A 367 -17.28 7.31 25.66
CA VAL A 367 -17.84 6.23 26.50
C VAL A 367 -17.03 6.00 27.79
N VAL A 368 -15.78 6.50 27.89
CA VAL A 368 -14.98 6.42 29.13
C VAL A 368 -15.61 7.18 30.32
N ASN A 369 -16.66 7.97 30.04
CA ASN A 369 -17.37 8.76 31.08
C ASN A 369 -18.72 8.15 31.50
N SER A 370 -19.04 6.90 31.17
CA SER A 370 -20.28 6.22 31.58
C SER A 370 -19.98 4.91 32.33
N ASP A 371 -20.80 4.64 33.34
CA ASP A 371 -20.72 3.63 34.40
C ASP A 371 -19.98 2.31 34.09
N ASP A 372 -19.15 1.85 35.06
CA ASP A 372 -18.21 0.73 34.97
C ASP A 372 -18.80 -0.64 34.57
N ASP A 373 -20.06 -0.94 34.88
CA ASP A 373 -20.67 -2.26 34.64
C ASP A 373 -21.06 -2.52 33.17
N GLU A 374 -21.49 -1.50 32.42
CA GLU A 374 -21.74 -1.62 30.98
C GLU A 374 -20.43 -1.74 30.17
N LEU A 375 -19.34 -1.18 30.71
CA LEU A 375 -18.03 -1.18 30.07
C LEU A 375 -17.46 -2.60 29.94
N HIS A 376 -17.59 -3.42 30.98
CA HIS A 376 -17.08 -4.80 31.01
C HIS A 376 -17.78 -5.73 30.00
N ALA A 377 -19.06 -5.53 29.72
CA ALA A 377 -19.79 -6.30 28.72
C ALA A 377 -19.44 -5.94 27.27
N VAL A 378 -19.03 -4.68 27.03
CA VAL A 378 -18.78 -4.14 25.67
C VAL A 378 -17.29 -4.23 25.26
N LEU A 379 -16.36 -4.33 26.23
CA LEU A 379 -14.91 -4.38 25.96
C LEU A 379 -14.50 -5.53 25.02
N PRO A 380 -14.95 -6.79 25.20
CA PRO A 380 -14.58 -7.90 24.32
C PRO A 380 -15.07 -7.73 22.88
N ILE A 381 -16.24 -7.08 22.71
CA ILE A 381 -16.78 -6.79 21.37
C ILE A 381 -15.92 -5.73 20.69
N ARG A 382 -15.53 -4.67 21.42
CA ARG A 382 -14.66 -3.61 20.89
C ARG A 382 -13.31 -4.14 20.46
N GLU A 383 -12.71 -5.02 21.24
CA GLU A 383 -11.43 -5.66 20.91
C GLU A 383 -11.55 -6.51 19.64
N GLY A 384 -12.59 -7.33 19.54
CA GLY A 384 -12.85 -8.15 18.37
C GLY A 384 -13.14 -7.32 17.12
N VAL A 385 -13.97 -6.29 17.22
CA VAL A 385 -14.26 -5.37 16.12
C VAL A 385 -13.02 -4.55 15.74
N SER A 386 -12.21 -4.13 16.71
CA SER A 386 -10.95 -3.44 16.46
C SER A 386 -9.97 -4.34 15.70
N ALA A 387 -9.84 -5.61 16.11
CA ALA A 387 -8.99 -6.59 15.41
C ALA A 387 -9.47 -6.84 13.98
N LEU A 388 -10.78 -6.90 13.74
CA LEU A 388 -11.37 -7.00 12.40
C LEU A 388 -11.05 -5.80 11.50
N LEU A 389 -11.02 -4.62 12.07
CA LEU A 389 -10.75 -3.38 11.32
C LEU A 389 -9.25 -3.16 11.09
N THR A 390 -8.39 -3.58 12.01
CA THR A 390 -6.96 -3.26 12.00
C THR A 390 -6.08 -4.39 11.47
N GLY A 391 -6.59 -5.62 11.36
CA GLY A 391 -5.78 -6.77 10.98
C GLY A 391 -6.57 -8.08 10.89
N GLU A 392 -5.94 -9.15 11.36
CA GLU A 392 -6.51 -10.49 11.43
C GLU A 392 -7.00 -10.74 12.87
N PRO A 393 -8.32 -10.91 13.11
CA PRO A 393 -8.85 -11.26 14.42
C PRO A 393 -8.41 -12.67 14.81
N THR A 394 -8.23 -12.93 16.10
CA THR A 394 -8.09 -14.30 16.58
C THR A 394 -9.42 -15.07 16.46
N LEU A 395 -9.37 -16.40 16.49
CA LEU A 395 -10.58 -17.21 16.48
C LEU A 395 -11.45 -16.97 17.73
N GLU A 396 -10.81 -16.76 18.89
CA GLU A 396 -11.51 -16.43 20.14
C GLU A 396 -12.23 -15.08 20.05
N GLN A 397 -11.55 -14.05 19.53
CA GLN A 397 -12.17 -12.74 19.27
C GLN A 397 -13.35 -12.87 18.31
N SER A 398 -13.20 -13.66 17.26
CA SER A 398 -14.24 -13.92 16.26
C SER A 398 -15.49 -14.59 16.89
N LEU A 399 -15.29 -15.64 17.69
CA LEU A 399 -16.37 -16.32 18.39
C LEU A 399 -17.07 -15.39 19.40
N THR A 400 -16.28 -14.58 20.13
CA THR A 400 -16.82 -13.63 21.11
C THR A 400 -17.71 -12.57 20.46
N VAL A 401 -17.26 -12.01 19.32
CA VAL A 401 -18.08 -11.05 18.56
C VAL A 401 -19.37 -11.71 18.07
N ILE A 402 -19.28 -12.89 17.47
CA ILE A 402 -20.45 -13.59 16.90
C ILE A 402 -21.47 -13.98 17.97
N ARG A 403 -21.05 -14.58 19.09
CA ARG A 403 -21.99 -14.95 20.17
C ARG A 403 -22.67 -13.74 20.81
N THR A 404 -22.00 -12.58 20.82
CA THR A 404 -22.55 -11.36 21.42
C THR A 404 -23.48 -10.62 20.46
N LEU A 405 -23.20 -10.64 19.15
CA LEU A 405 -24.05 -9.99 18.14
C LEU A 405 -25.27 -10.85 17.77
N PHE A 406 -25.20 -12.17 17.94
CA PHE A 406 -26.27 -13.12 17.56
C PHE A 406 -26.59 -14.10 18.71
N PRO A 407 -26.87 -13.61 19.95
CA PRO A 407 -27.08 -14.49 21.10
C PRO A 407 -28.29 -15.39 20.95
N GLU A 408 -29.28 -14.97 20.14
CA GLU A 408 -30.48 -15.72 19.83
C GLU A 408 -30.30 -16.83 18.78
N ARG A 409 -29.11 -16.86 18.11
CA ARG A 409 -28.83 -17.76 16.99
C ARG A 409 -27.66 -18.69 17.25
N ILE A 410 -26.64 -18.20 17.95
CA ILE A 410 -25.39 -18.91 18.13
C ILE A 410 -25.08 -19.11 19.61
N VAL A 411 -24.90 -20.36 19.98
CA VAL A 411 -24.35 -20.76 21.27
C VAL A 411 -22.95 -21.27 21.08
N VAL A 412 -21.98 -20.68 21.78
CA VAL A 412 -20.57 -21.08 21.74
C VAL A 412 -20.26 -21.78 23.06
N LEU A 413 -19.89 -23.06 22.98
CA LEU A 413 -19.48 -23.83 24.15
C LEU A 413 -18.08 -23.43 24.61
N ASP A 414 -17.77 -23.67 25.89
CA ASP A 414 -16.44 -23.39 26.45
C ASP A 414 -15.33 -24.16 25.73
N SER A 415 -15.61 -25.40 25.31
CA SER A 415 -14.71 -26.22 24.48
C SER A 415 -14.35 -25.56 23.14
N ALA A 416 -15.28 -24.82 22.53
CA ALA A 416 -15.00 -24.07 21.32
C ALA A 416 -14.12 -22.85 21.59
N LEU A 417 -14.28 -22.16 22.72
CA LEU A 417 -13.41 -21.06 23.14
C LEU A 417 -12.01 -21.54 23.48
N GLU A 418 -11.88 -22.67 24.17
CA GLU A 418 -10.58 -23.29 24.49
C GLU A 418 -9.82 -23.69 23.22
N SER A 419 -10.50 -24.39 22.30
CA SER A 419 -9.89 -24.79 21.02
C SER A 419 -9.50 -23.59 20.15
N ALA A 420 -10.24 -22.49 20.25
CA ALA A 420 -9.91 -21.23 19.55
C ALA A 420 -8.66 -20.57 20.14
N ARG A 421 -8.49 -20.56 21.47
CA ARG A 421 -7.26 -20.08 22.14
C ARG A 421 -6.05 -20.93 21.78
N GLU A 422 -6.16 -22.26 21.79
CA GLU A 422 -5.09 -23.16 21.36
C GLU A 422 -4.68 -22.96 19.90
N SER A 423 -5.54 -22.37 19.09
CA SER A 423 -5.31 -22.08 17.68
C SER A 423 -4.94 -20.62 17.38
N GLU A 424 -4.34 -19.90 18.36
CA GLU A 424 -3.92 -18.50 18.21
C GLU A 424 -2.97 -18.26 17.01
N ALA A 425 -2.18 -19.27 16.64
CA ALA A 425 -1.26 -19.22 15.50
C ALA A 425 -1.98 -19.23 14.12
N PHE A 426 -3.31 -19.36 14.06
CA PHE A 426 -4.07 -19.39 12.83
C PHE A 426 -4.00 -18.05 12.07
N ARG A 427 -3.54 -18.09 10.81
CA ARG A 427 -3.18 -16.89 10.02
C ARG A 427 -4.32 -16.26 9.23
N PHE A 428 -5.43 -16.95 9.07
CA PHE A 428 -6.56 -16.50 8.24
C PHE A 428 -7.77 -16.11 9.08
N GLY A 429 -7.56 -15.34 10.14
CA GLY A 429 -8.56 -14.97 11.12
C GLY A 429 -9.78 -14.30 10.47
N ARG A 430 -9.57 -13.41 9.50
CA ARG A 430 -10.66 -12.75 8.76
C ARG A 430 -11.52 -13.73 7.96
N LYS A 431 -10.92 -14.75 7.34
CA LYS A 431 -11.68 -15.82 6.66
C LYS A 431 -12.45 -16.67 7.67
N GLY A 432 -11.86 -16.94 8.84
CA GLY A 432 -12.54 -17.61 9.94
C GLY A 432 -13.77 -16.83 10.41
N PHE A 433 -13.60 -15.53 10.64
CA PHE A 433 -14.70 -14.65 10.99
C PHE A 433 -15.81 -14.60 9.92
N ASP A 434 -15.46 -14.49 8.62
CA ASP A 434 -16.44 -14.50 7.52
C ASP A 434 -17.29 -15.78 7.51
N LEU A 435 -16.68 -16.94 7.79
CA LEU A 435 -17.43 -18.21 7.89
C LEU A 435 -18.36 -18.21 9.10
N LEU A 436 -17.93 -17.74 10.25
CA LEU A 436 -18.77 -17.65 11.47
C LEU A 436 -19.90 -16.61 11.26
N TRP A 437 -19.62 -15.52 10.60
CA TRP A 437 -20.62 -14.53 10.23
C TRP A 437 -21.70 -15.13 9.30
N LYS A 438 -21.27 -15.84 8.26
CA LYS A 438 -22.18 -16.54 7.33
C LYS A 438 -23.00 -17.62 8.02
N LEU A 439 -22.43 -18.27 9.03
CA LEU A 439 -23.14 -19.26 9.86
C LEU A 439 -24.32 -18.59 10.60
N ALA A 440 -24.08 -17.42 11.21
CA ALA A 440 -25.10 -16.69 11.97
C ALA A 440 -26.11 -15.94 11.10
N SER A 441 -25.65 -15.29 10.02
CA SER A 441 -26.46 -14.36 9.20
C SER A 441 -27.11 -15.01 7.97
N GLY A 442 -26.57 -16.12 7.47
CA GLY A 442 -27.01 -16.79 6.26
C GLY A 442 -27.55 -18.21 6.50
N TYR A 443 -26.73 -19.08 7.11
CA TYR A 443 -27.11 -20.48 7.35
C TYR A 443 -28.24 -20.57 8.36
N TRP A 444 -28.14 -19.89 9.50
CA TRP A 444 -29.20 -19.93 10.53
C TRP A 444 -30.59 -19.53 9.98
N PRO A 445 -30.77 -18.39 9.27
CA PRO A 445 -32.06 -18.02 8.74
C PRO A 445 -32.63 -19.07 7.76
N ALA A 446 -31.80 -19.66 6.93
CA ALA A 446 -32.21 -20.67 5.97
C ALA A 446 -32.76 -21.93 6.68
N VAL A 447 -32.05 -22.41 7.72
CA VAL A 447 -32.47 -23.59 8.48
C VAL A 447 -33.68 -23.28 9.38
N ALA A 448 -33.68 -22.12 10.06
CA ALA A 448 -34.78 -21.69 10.95
C ALA A 448 -36.11 -21.47 10.21
N ASN A 449 -36.06 -21.12 8.92
CA ASN A 449 -37.22 -20.95 8.06
C ASN A 449 -37.66 -22.25 7.33
N GLY A 450 -37.10 -23.41 7.71
CA GLY A 450 -37.49 -24.71 7.19
C GLY A 450 -36.83 -25.15 5.89
N GLY A 451 -35.81 -24.38 5.37
CA GLY A 451 -35.06 -24.74 4.17
C GLY A 451 -34.07 -25.91 4.37
N GLY A 452 -33.86 -26.30 5.64
CA GLY A 452 -32.98 -27.40 6.02
C GLY A 452 -31.51 -27.15 5.68
N ASP A 453 -30.66 -28.16 5.96
CA ASP A 453 -29.22 -28.09 5.76
C ASP A 453 -28.83 -27.88 4.28
N ALA A 454 -29.56 -28.49 3.35
CA ALA A 454 -29.28 -28.39 1.91
C ALA A 454 -29.37 -26.94 1.38
N GLU A 455 -30.28 -26.14 1.92
CA GLU A 455 -30.42 -24.73 1.57
C GLU A 455 -29.39 -23.88 2.33
N GLY A 456 -29.23 -24.11 3.63
CA GLY A 456 -28.31 -23.36 4.49
C GLY A 456 -26.86 -23.42 4.01
N ARG A 457 -26.37 -24.61 3.64
CA ARG A 457 -24.96 -24.78 3.19
C ARG A 457 -24.56 -23.98 1.94
N LYS A 458 -25.53 -23.55 1.12
CA LYS A 458 -25.25 -22.77 -0.10
C LYS A 458 -24.50 -21.46 0.19
N VAL A 459 -24.67 -20.88 1.38
CA VAL A 459 -23.99 -19.62 1.77
C VAL A 459 -22.47 -19.74 1.91
N PHE A 460 -21.94 -20.97 2.06
CA PHE A 460 -20.51 -21.21 2.25
C PHE A 460 -19.74 -21.51 0.95
N GLY A 461 -20.42 -21.71 -0.18
CA GLY A 461 -19.82 -22.16 -1.42
C GLY A 461 -19.41 -23.65 -1.38
N GLN A 462 -18.73 -24.11 -2.45
CA GLN A 462 -18.53 -25.57 -2.67
C GLN A 462 -17.54 -26.24 -1.70
N ASN A 463 -16.60 -25.52 -1.10
CA ASN A 463 -15.46 -26.13 -0.40
C ASN A 463 -15.35 -25.84 1.10
N ALA A 464 -16.13 -24.91 1.64
CA ALA A 464 -15.98 -24.47 3.02
C ALA A 464 -16.91 -25.19 4.02
N TYR A 465 -17.83 -26.02 3.56
CA TYR A 465 -18.79 -26.76 4.38
C TYR A 465 -18.66 -28.27 4.12
N ALA A 466 -18.75 -29.06 5.18
CA ALA A 466 -18.93 -30.51 5.11
C ALA A 466 -20.05 -30.94 6.07
N GLN A 467 -20.94 -31.78 5.58
CA GLN A 467 -22.08 -32.31 6.38
C GLN A 467 -21.64 -33.46 7.28
N ASN A 468 -20.70 -34.27 6.76
CA ASN A 468 -20.16 -35.44 7.46
C ASN A 468 -18.65 -35.48 7.21
N GLU A 469 -17.93 -36.20 8.04
CA GLU A 469 -16.50 -36.48 7.80
C GLU A 469 -16.32 -37.42 6.58
N ALA A 470 -15.18 -37.30 5.91
CA ALA A 470 -14.82 -38.14 4.77
C ALA A 470 -14.33 -39.52 5.27
N GLY A 471 -15.22 -40.43 5.50
CA GLY A 471 -14.94 -41.79 5.95
C GLY A 471 -15.69 -42.20 7.22
N ALA A 472 -15.65 -43.48 7.59
CA ALA A 472 -16.27 -43.97 8.82
C ALA A 472 -15.42 -43.51 10.03
N LEU A 473 -15.99 -42.64 10.86
CA LEU A 473 -15.38 -42.23 12.13
C LEU A 473 -15.16 -43.42 13.05
N SER A 474 -13.97 -43.54 13.62
CA SER A 474 -13.68 -44.44 14.73
C SER A 474 -14.51 -44.05 15.97
N ASN A 475 -14.67 -44.95 16.93
CA ASN A 475 -15.33 -44.62 18.19
C ASN A 475 -14.66 -43.46 18.92
N GLU A 476 -13.33 -43.39 18.84
CA GLU A 476 -12.57 -42.27 19.40
C GLU A 476 -12.81 -40.97 18.61
N GLY A 477 -12.86 -41.03 17.28
CA GLY A 477 -13.20 -39.89 16.43
C GLY A 477 -14.60 -39.31 16.72
N LYS A 478 -15.59 -40.16 16.98
CA LYS A 478 -16.94 -39.74 17.41
C LYS A 478 -16.89 -39.07 18.78
N ARG A 479 -16.17 -39.66 19.75
CA ARG A 479 -16.04 -39.12 21.09
C ARG A 479 -15.43 -37.69 21.07
N ARG A 480 -14.44 -37.45 20.24
CA ARG A 480 -13.80 -36.12 20.10
C ARG A 480 -14.73 -35.07 19.47
N ARG A 481 -15.79 -35.49 18.78
CA ARG A 481 -16.79 -34.63 18.14
C ARG A 481 -18.13 -34.61 18.90
N THR A 482 -18.17 -35.23 20.06
CA THR A 482 -19.35 -35.21 20.93
C THR A 482 -19.12 -34.16 22.02
N PHE A 483 -20.04 -33.23 22.13
CA PHE A 483 -19.98 -32.10 23.06
C PHE A 483 -21.24 -32.06 23.90
N GLU A 484 -21.10 -31.78 25.18
CA GLU A 484 -22.22 -31.65 26.09
C GLU A 484 -22.90 -30.29 25.94
N TYR A 485 -24.21 -30.29 25.72
CA TYR A 485 -25.07 -29.10 25.70
C TYR A 485 -26.35 -29.35 26.46
N LYS A 486 -26.63 -28.58 27.52
CA LYS A 486 -27.80 -28.71 28.41
C LYS A 486 -27.95 -30.13 28.98
N GLY A 487 -26.87 -30.79 29.34
CA GLY A 487 -26.88 -32.15 29.90
C GLY A 487 -27.10 -33.25 28.88
N GLN A 488 -27.03 -32.97 27.59
CA GLN A 488 -27.13 -33.94 26.50
C GLN A 488 -25.88 -33.96 25.65
N ASP A 489 -25.40 -35.15 25.31
CA ASP A 489 -24.29 -35.34 24.40
C ASP A 489 -24.72 -35.17 22.94
N ILE A 490 -24.16 -34.19 22.23
CA ILE A 490 -24.46 -33.91 20.84
C ILE A 490 -23.23 -34.24 19.98
N LEU A 491 -23.41 -35.15 19.02
CA LEU A 491 -22.39 -35.46 18.01
C LEU A 491 -22.45 -34.39 16.90
N MET A 492 -21.36 -33.63 16.75
CA MET A 492 -21.23 -32.54 15.79
C MET A 492 -20.34 -32.95 14.61
N GLU A 493 -20.93 -33.61 13.58
CA GLU A 493 -20.20 -34.00 12.35
C GLU A 493 -20.16 -32.86 11.34
N LYS A 494 -21.15 -31.97 11.34
CA LYS A 494 -21.16 -30.78 10.48
C LYS A 494 -20.01 -29.85 10.85
N HIS A 495 -19.25 -29.46 9.85
CA HIS A 495 -18.16 -28.52 10.10
C HIS A 495 -17.87 -27.57 8.95
N LEU A 496 -17.43 -26.37 9.30
CA LEU A 496 -16.78 -25.43 8.38
C LEU A 496 -15.29 -25.70 8.34
N LYS A 497 -14.67 -25.48 7.19
CA LYS A 497 -13.25 -25.77 6.98
C LYS A 497 -12.52 -24.70 6.18
N ILE A 498 -11.28 -24.42 6.59
CA ILE A 498 -10.27 -23.67 5.83
C ILE A 498 -9.02 -24.54 5.80
N GLY A 499 -8.35 -24.61 4.65
CA GLY A 499 -7.13 -25.39 4.47
C GLY A 499 -7.35 -26.91 4.42
N VAL A 500 -6.32 -27.62 3.91
CA VAL A 500 -6.33 -29.07 3.70
C VAL A 500 -5.12 -29.77 4.34
N LYS A 501 -4.21 -29.02 4.99
CA LYS A 501 -2.97 -29.53 5.59
C LYS A 501 -3.11 -29.63 7.11
N ASP A 502 -2.32 -30.51 7.74
CA ASP A 502 -2.19 -30.63 9.22
C ASP A 502 -1.36 -29.49 9.84
N SER A 503 -1.59 -28.26 9.40
CA SER A 503 -0.90 -27.08 9.94
C SER A 503 -1.84 -26.29 10.81
N VAL A 504 -1.52 -26.15 12.09
CA VAL A 504 -2.27 -25.31 13.04
C VAL A 504 -2.42 -23.87 12.54
N ALA A 505 -1.42 -23.36 11.80
CA ALA A 505 -1.41 -22.01 11.29
C ALA A 505 -2.29 -21.81 10.03
N GLU A 506 -2.62 -22.88 9.32
CA GLU A 506 -3.31 -22.79 8.01
C GLU A 506 -4.63 -23.56 7.96
N THR A 507 -4.97 -24.32 8.99
CA THR A 507 -6.15 -25.17 9.02
C THR A 507 -7.12 -24.75 10.10
N LEU A 508 -8.39 -24.61 9.73
CA LEU A 508 -9.49 -24.36 10.64
C LEU A 508 -10.58 -25.41 10.44
N ARG A 509 -11.14 -25.91 11.54
CA ARG A 509 -12.38 -26.67 11.61
C ARG A 509 -13.29 -26.04 12.65
N VAL A 510 -14.54 -25.77 12.27
CA VAL A 510 -15.58 -25.29 13.20
C VAL A 510 -16.67 -26.35 13.20
N HIS A 511 -16.72 -27.18 14.25
CA HIS A 511 -17.75 -28.20 14.42
C HIS A 511 -18.97 -27.58 15.10
N PHE A 512 -20.14 -27.83 14.53
CA PHE A 512 -21.40 -27.28 15.02
C PHE A 512 -22.58 -28.17 14.71
N GLU A 513 -23.68 -27.95 15.41
CA GLU A 513 -24.95 -28.63 15.15
C GLU A 513 -26.12 -27.66 15.31
N TRP A 514 -27.18 -27.89 14.54
CA TRP A 514 -28.46 -27.21 14.65
C TRP A 514 -29.35 -27.88 15.69
N VAL A 515 -29.64 -27.20 16.79
CA VAL A 515 -30.55 -27.69 17.84
C VAL A 515 -31.94 -27.10 17.60
N ALA A 516 -32.85 -27.92 17.03
CA ALA A 516 -34.16 -27.45 16.62
C ALA A 516 -35.03 -26.99 17.81
N ALA A 517 -34.90 -27.62 18.98
CA ALA A 517 -35.65 -27.27 20.20
C ALA A 517 -35.37 -25.83 20.65
N ASP A 518 -34.09 -25.38 20.54
CA ASP A 518 -33.68 -24.04 20.93
C ASP A 518 -33.63 -23.06 19.76
N ARG A 519 -33.85 -23.55 18.53
CA ARG A 519 -33.67 -22.79 17.29
C ARG A 519 -32.29 -22.11 17.21
N ALA A 520 -31.27 -22.79 17.71
CA ALA A 520 -29.91 -22.27 17.81
C ALA A 520 -28.90 -23.20 17.16
N ILE A 521 -27.82 -22.63 16.69
CA ILE A 521 -26.60 -23.34 16.25
C ILE A 521 -25.65 -23.40 17.44
N VAL A 522 -25.27 -24.61 17.85
CA VAL A 522 -24.29 -24.82 18.92
C VAL A 522 -22.97 -25.14 18.30
N ILE A 523 -21.92 -24.37 18.67
CA ILE A 523 -20.54 -24.57 18.24
C ILE A 523 -19.75 -25.25 19.35
N GLY A 524 -19.25 -26.46 19.08
CA GLY A 524 -18.51 -27.28 20.05
C GLY A 524 -17.00 -27.17 19.92
N HIS A 525 -16.49 -26.88 18.70
CA HIS A 525 -15.07 -26.75 18.42
C HIS A 525 -14.80 -25.66 17.38
N CYS A 526 -13.73 -24.92 17.56
CA CYS A 526 -13.27 -23.92 16.61
C CYS A 526 -11.73 -23.86 16.64
N GLY A 527 -11.05 -24.66 15.82
CA GLY A 527 -9.59 -24.74 15.91
C GLY A 527 -9.00 -25.67 14.84
N LYS A 528 -7.86 -26.28 15.20
CA LYS A 528 -7.20 -27.27 14.36
C LYS A 528 -8.11 -28.47 14.05
N HIS A 529 -7.73 -29.26 13.05
CA HIS A 529 -8.41 -30.52 12.73
C HIS A 529 -8.45 -31.47 13.93
N LEU A 530 -9.61 -32.07 14.22
CA LEU A 530 -9.73 -33.14 15.19
C LEU A 530 -9.34 -34.45 14.53
N ASP A 531 -8.43 -35.21 15.15
CA ASP A 531 -7.96 -36.51 14.66
C ASP A 531 -9.13 -37.51 14.54
N PHE A 532 -9.00 -38.51 13.65
CA PHE A 532 -9.99 -39.54 13.41
C PHE A 532 -10.10 -40.59 14.50
#